data_7641bd3b14067f35d56548e0ba6aeb3f
#
_entry.id   7641bd3b14067f35d56548e0ba6aeb3f
#
_cell.length_a   1.000
_cell.length_b   1.000
_cell.length_c   1.000
_cell.angle_alpha   90.00
_cell.angle_beta   90.00
_cell.angle_gamma   90.00
#
_symmetry.space_group_name_H-M   'P 1'
#
loop_
_entity.id
_entity.type
_entity.pdbx_description
1 polymer ?
#
loop_
_entity_poly.entity_id
_entity_poly.type
_entity_poly.pdbx_seq_one_letter_code
_entity_poly.pdbx_strand_id
1 'polypeptide(L)'
;GTVNGIAVYDDFAHHPTALRTTLDGLRRTLPAGARILAVFEPRSNTMKLGAMKSQLPWALESADLAFCHTAGLDWDATEALAPLGVGPGQRAQTAPDIDILGAQVSAAARPGAHIVCMSNGGFGGVHARLLQALR
;
A
#
# COMPACT_ATOMS: atom_id res chain seq x y z
N GLY A 1 5.14 1.48 -14.25
CA GLY A 1 5.51 0.55 -15.31
C GLY A 1 4.81 -0.78 -15.20
N THR A 2 5.10 -1.67 -16.11
CA THR A 2 4.53 -3.01 -16.12
C THR A 2 5.64 -4.04 -16.31
N VAL A 3 5.61 -5.10 -15.51
CA VAL A 3 6.58 -6.18 -15.62
C VAL A 3 5.89 -7.51 -15.34
N ASN A 4 6.10 -8.49 -16.21
CA ASN A 4 5.54 -9.85 -16.09
C ASN A 4 4.01 -9.86 -15.86
N GLY A 5 3.28 -8.93 -16.52
CA GLY A 5 1.84 -8.83 -16.38
C GLY A 5 1.38 -8.13 -15.10
N ILE A 6 2.30 -7.54 -14.33
CA ILE A 6 2.00 -6.82 -13.12
C ILE A 6 2.22 -5.33 -13.35
N ALA A 7 1.18 -4.53 -13.15
CA ALA A 7 1.27 -3.08 -13.29
C ALA A 7 1.69 -2.46 -11.95
N VAL A 8 2.65 -1.54 -11.99
CA VAL A 8 3.14 -0.85 -10.80
C VAL A 8 2.95 0.65 -11.03
N TYR A 9 2.18 1.28 -10.14
CA TYR A 9 1.84 2.69 -10.19
C TYR A 9 2.54 3.44 -9.06
N ASP A 10 2.81 4.72 -9.29
CA ASP A 10 3.38 5.61 -8.29
C ASP A 10 2.44 6.81 -8.12
N ASP A 11 2.09 7.16 -6.89
CA ASP A 11 1.11 8.20 -6.61
C ASP A 11 1.50 8.98 -5.35
N PHE A 12 1.11 10.26 -5.29
CA PHE A 12 1.46 11.13 -4.16
C PHE A 12 0.47 11.07 -3.00
N ALA A 13 -0.55 10.23 -3.06
CA ALA A 13 -1.49 10.07 -1.96
C ALA A 13 -0.76 9.62 -0.69
N HIS A 14 -1.07 10.25 0.45
CA HIS A 14 -0.40 9.94 1.72
C HIS A 14 -1.30 10.11 2.95
N HIS A 15 -2.53 10.56 2.79
CA HIS A 15 -3.50 10.63 3.88
C HIS A 15 -4.78 9.87 3.50
N PRO A 16 -5.63 9.49 4.47
CA PRO A 16 -6.70 8.51 4.21
C PRO A 16 -7.64 8.88 3.08
N THR A 17 -8.10 10.13 2.99
CA THR A 17 -9.02 10.54 1.91
C THR A 17 -8.37 10.38 0.53
N ALA A 18 -7.10 10.79 0.41
CA ALA A 18 -6.38 10.66 -0.85
C ALA A 18 -6.12 9.20 -1.21
N LEU A 19 -5.76 8.37 -0.23
CA LEU A 19 -5.59 6.93 -0.45
C LEU A 19 -6.88 6.31 -0.99
N ARG A 20 -8.01 6.62 -0.36
CA ARG A 20 -9.30 6.08 -0.80
C ARG A 20 -9.66 6.56 -2.19
N THR A 21 -9.47 7.84 -2.48
CA THR A 21 -9.78 8.41 -3.80
C THR A 21 -8.97 7.72 -4.90
N THR A 22 -7.67 7.52 -4.66
CA THR A 22 -6.78 6.85 -5.61
C THR A 22 -7.21 5.41 -5.84
N LEU A 23 -7.47 4.66 -4.77
CA LEU A 23 -7.84 3.24 -4.87
C LEU A 23 -9.22 3.06 -5.49
N ASP A 24 -10.20 3.87 -5.12
CA ASP A 24 -11.53 3.80 -5.71
C ASP A 24 -11.51 4.15 -7.20
N GLY A 25 -10.72 5.16 -7.57
CA GLY A 25 -10.55 5.54 -8.96
C GLY A 25 -9.94 4.43 -9.80
N LEU A 26 -8.90 3.78 -9.28
CA LEU A 26 -8.27 2.65 -9.97
C LEU A 26 -9.24 1.48 -10.08
N ARG A 27 -9.95 1.14 -9.02
CA ARG A 27 -10.90 0.03 -9.03
C ARG A 27 -11.96 0.21 -10.11
N ARG A 28 -12.44 1.43 -10.32
CA ARG A 28 -13.44 1.70 -11.36
C ARG A 28 -12.93 1.49 -12.77
N THR A 29 -11.63 1.58 -13.00
CA THR A 29 -11.04 1.42 -14.33
C THR A 29 -10.62 -0.02 -14.63
N LEU A 30 -10.66 -0.91 -13.64
CA LEU A 30 -10.18 -2.27 -13.78
C LEU A 30 -11.32 -3.26 -13.99
N PRO A 31 -11.05 -4.39 -14.67
CA PRO A 31 -12.05 -5.46 -14.79
C PRO A 31 -12.42 -6.04 -13.42
N ALA A 32 -13.60 -6.62 -13.33
CA ALA A 32 -14.00 -7.37 -12.14
C ALA A 32 -13.01 -8.51 -11.88
N GLY A 33 -12.63 -8.67 -10.61
CA GLY A 33 -11.67 -9.70 -10.21
C GLY A 33 -10.20 -9.28 -10.27
N ALA A 34 -9.88 -8.11 -10.81
CA ALA A 34 -8.52 -7.60 -10.78
C ALA A 34 -8.10 -7.32 -9.34
N ARG A 35 -6.86 -7.66 -8.99
CA ARG A 35 -6.33 -7.49 -7.64
C ARG A 35 -5.56 -6.19 -7.53
N ILE A 36 -5.82 -5.43 -6.47
CA ILE A 36 -5.11 -4.21 -6.14
C ILE A 36 -4.30 -4.43 -4.85
N LEU A 37 -3.00 -4.19 -4.93
CA LEU A 37 -2.09 -4.22 -3.79
C LEU A 37 -1.72 -2.79 -3.46
N ALA A 38 -2.18 -2.27 -2.33
CA ALA A 38 -1.86 -0.92 -1.88
C ALA A 38 -0.56 -0.97 -1.07
N VAL A 39 0.44 -0.21 -1.50
CA VAL A 39 1.73 -0.10 -0.80
C VAL A 39 1.88 1.36 -0.42
N PHE A 40 1.90 1.67 0.88
CA PHE A 40 1.83 3.06 1.30
C PHE A 40 2.75 3.38 2.46
N GLU A 41 3.13 4.66 2.52
CA GLU A 41 3.99 5.22 3.56
C GLU A 41 3.25 6.38 4.22
N PRO A 42 2.57 6.15 5.36
CA PRO A 42 1.91 7.25 6.05
C PRO A 42 2.94 8.16 6.71
N ARG A 43 2.61 9.46 6.79
CA ARG A 43 3.48 10.46 7.40
C ARG A 43 2.83 10.95 8.70
N SER A 44 3.55 10.83 9.81
CA SER A 44 3.02 11.17 11.13
C SER A 44 2.86 12.67 11.36
N ASN A 45 3.60 13.50 10.63
CA ASN A 45 3.63 14.94 10.84
C ASN A 45 2.64 15.73 9.99
N THR A 46 1.85 15.08 9.14
CA THR A 46 0.94 15.77 8.22
C THR A 46 -0.53 15.70 8.62
N MET A 47 -0.87 14.91 9.64
CA MET A 47 -2.24 14.70 10.09
C MET A 47 -2.29 14.49 11.60
N LYS A 48 -3.48 14.67 12.18
CA LYS A 48 -3.74 14.24 13.55
C LYS A 48 -3.73 12.71 13.58
N LEU A 49 -2.91 12.15 14.45
CA LEU A 49 -2.68 10.70 14.51
C LEU A 49 -3.97 9.90 14.70
N GLY A 50 -4.87 10.36 15.56
CA GLY A 50 -6.14 9.66 15.80
C GLY A 50 -7.00 9.55 14.55
N ALA A 51 -7.08 10.63 13.76
CA ALA A 51 -7.84 10.63 12.51
C ALA A 51 -7.22 9.65 11.51
N MET A 52 -5.88 9.66 11.38
CA MET A 52 -5.18 8.74 10.50
C MET A 52 -5.48 7.29 10.89
N LYS A 53 -5.31 6.95 12.17
CA LYS A 53 -5.52 5.59 12.66
C LYS A 53 -6.93 5.09 12.41
N SER A 54 -7.94 5.92 12.69
CA SER A 54 -9.33 5.51 12.59
C SER A 54 -9.82 5.38 11.14
N GLN A 55 -9.18 6.07 10.21
CA GLN A 55 -9.63 6.11 8.82
C GLN A 55 -8.87 5.17 7.89
N LEU A 56 -7.75 4.59 8.32
CA LEU A 56 -6.96 3.73 7.44
C LEU A 56 -7.73 2.52 6.91
N PRO A 57 -8.47 1.75 7.71
CA PRO A 57 -9.22 0.62 7.15
C PRO A 57 -10.25 1.06 6.10
N TRP A 58 -10.94 2.17 6.35
CA TRP A 58 -11.87 2.75 5.40
C TRP A 58 -11.18 3.16 4.10
N ALA A 59 -10.00 3.78 4.21
CA ALA A 59 -9.26 4.25 3.05
C ALA A 59 -8.80 3.10 2.15
N LEU A 60 -8.56 1.93 2.71
CA LEU A 60 -8.01 0.77 2.01
C LEU A 60 -9.06 -0.26 1.59
N GLU A 61 -10.36 0.06 1.72
CA GLU A 61 -11.42 -0.90 1.41
C GLU A 61 -11.36 -1.45 -0.02
N SER A 62 -10.97 -0.62 -0.99
CA SER A 62 -10.92 -1.03 -2.40
C SER A 62 -9.68 -1.86 -2.74
N ALA A 63 -8.71 -1.95 -1.85
CA ALA A 63 -7.52 -2.78 -2.06
C ALA A 63 -7.78 -4.21 -1.59
N ASP A 64 -7.27 -5.18 -2.33
CA ASP A 64 -7.33 -6.58 -1.93
C ASP A 64 -6.29 -6.88 -0.84
N LEU A 65 -5.13 -6.27 -0.94
CA LEU A 65 -4.06 -6.37 0.03
C LEU A 65 -3.48 -4.98 0.30
N ALA A 66 -2.99 -4.78 1.53
CA ALA A 66 -2.38 -3.51 1.93
C ALA A 66 -1.03 -3.77 2.61
N PHE A 67 -0.03 -2.99 2.25
CA PHE A 67 1.33 -3.10 2.79
C PHE A 67 1.77 -1.72 3.28
N CYS A 68 2.07 -1.62 4.58
CA CYS A 68 2.38 -0.35 5.22
C CYS A 68 3.86 -0.29 5.62
N HIS A 69 4.57 0.73 5.13
CA HIS A 69 5.93 1.01 5.56
C HIS A 69 5.87 1.80 6.87
N THR A 70 6.43 1.25 7.94
CA THR A 70 6.27 1.80 9.28
C THR A 70 7.46 2.60 9.79
N ALA A 71 8.55 2.70 9.04
CA ALA A 71 9.72 3.47 9.46
C ALA A 71 9.36 4.93 9.71
N GLY A 72 9.82 5.47 10.82
CA GLY A 72 9.59 6.87 11.17
C GLY A 72 8.21 7.16 11.78
N LEU A 73 7.36 6.14 11.95
CA LEU A 73 6.07 6.34 12.60
C LEU A 73 6.22 6.32 14.12
N ASP A 74 5.47 7.19 14.77
CA ASP A 74 5.40 7.26 16.23
C ASP A 74 4.07 6.70 16.79
N TRP A 75 3.37 5.92 15.97
CA TRP A 75 2.13 5.26 16.33
C TRP A 75 2.11 3.84 15.77
N ASP A 76 1.22 2.99 16.29
CA ASP A 76 1.16 1.58 15.94
C ASP A 76 0.28 1.35 14.70
N ALA A 77 0.93 1.16 13.54
CA ALA A 77 0.23 0.89 12.28
C ALA A 77 -0.49 -0.46 12.32
N THR A 78 0.08 -1.45 13.01
CA THR A 78 -0.55 -2.76 13.14
C THR A 78 -1.90 -2.64 13.86
N GLU A 79 -1.95 -1.85 14.92
CA GLU A 79 -3.21 -1.58 15.63
C GLU A 79 -4.21 -0.87 14.71
N ALA A 80 -3.75 0.14 13.97
CA ALA A 80 -4.62 0.90 13.08
C ALA A 80 -5.20 0.05 11.97
N LEU A 81 -4.47 -0.95 11.49
CA LEU A 81 -4.90 -1.84 10.41
C LEU A 81 -5.60 -3.11 10.90
N ALA A 82 -5.70 -3.30 12.21
CA ALA A 82 -6.28 -4.52 12.80
C ALA A 82 -7.65 -4.89 12.23
N PRO A 83 -8.57 -3.94 11.94
CA PRO A 83 -9.87 -4.30 11.33
C PRO A 83 -9.77 -5.04 9.99
N LEU A 84 -8.64 -4.88 9.27
CA LEU A 84 -8.41 -5.61 8.01
C LEU A 84 -7.80 -6.98 8.23
N GLY A 85 -7.26 -7.25 9.42
CA GLY A 85 -6.41 -8.41 9.68
C GLY A 85 -4.98 -8.14 9.26
N VAL A 86 -4.04 -8.29 10.19
CA VAL A 86 -2.63 -7.96 9.97
C VAL A 86 -1.76 -9.20 10.21
N GLY A 87 -0.82 -9.45 9.30
CA GLY A 87 0.14 -10.53 9.42
C GLY A 87 0.32 -11.30 8.13
N PRO A 88 1.22 -12.30 8.11
CA PRO A 88 1.41 -13.15 6.94
C PRO A 88 0.10 -13.85 6.54
N GLY A 89 -0.24 -13.76 5.27
CA GLY A 89 -1.49 -14.33 4.74
C GLY A 89 -2.74 -13.54 5.06
N GLN A 90 -2.63 -12.44 5.81
CA GLN A 90 -3.75 -11.56 6.11
C GLN A 90 -3.88 -10.46 5.07
N ARG A 91 -4.97 -9.69 5.15
CA ARG A 91 -5.25 -8.63 4.19
C ARG A 91 -4.25 -7.47 4.28
N ALA A 92 -3.69 -7.21 5.46
CA ALA A 92 -2.71 -6.14 5.67
C ALA A 92 -1.41 -6.70 6.24
N GLN A 93 -0.29 -6.07 5.89
CA GLN A 93 1.02 -6.37 6.45
C GLN A 93 1.76 -5.05 6.71
N THR A 94 2.66 -5.08 7.69
CA THR A 94 3.51 -3.94 8.02
C THR A 94 4.98 -4.32 7.85
N ALA A 95 5.82 -3.34 7.51
CA ALA A 95 7.25 -3.57 7.36
C ALA A 95 8.03 -2.35 7.85
N PRO A 96 9.09 -2.55 8.66
CA PRO A 96 9.89 -1.43 9.19
C PRO A 96 10.91 -0.91 8.19
N ASP A 97 11.20 -1.63 7.10
CA ASP A 97 12.12 -1.15 6.08
C ASP A 97 11.64 -1.52 4.67
N ILE A 98 12.25 -0.88 3.69
CA ILE A 98 11.86 -1.01 2.28
C ILE A 98 12.18 -2.40 1.74
N ASP A 99 13.25 -3.04 2.19
CA ASP A 99 13.62 -4.37 1.69
C ASP A 99 12.60 -5.42 2.13
N ILE A 100 12.16 -5.37 3.38
CA ILE A 100 11.12 -6.27 3.89
C ILE A 100 9.81 -5.99 3.16
N LEU A 101 9.45 -4.72 3.01
CA LEU A 101 8.23 -4.32 2.30
C LEU A 101 8.23 -4.86 0.88
N GLY A 102 9.32 -4.67 0.16
CA GLY A 102 9.47 -5.15 -1.21
C GLY A 102 9.34 -6.67 -1.32
N ALA A 103 9.92 -7.39 -0.38
CA ALA A 103 9.82 -8.86 -0.34
C ALA A 103 8.38 -9.32 -0.10
N GLN A 104 7.65 -8.66 0.81
CA GLN A 104 6.25 -8.97 1.07
C GLN A 104 5.38 -8.77 -0.17
N VAL A 105 5.56 -7.64 -0.83
CA VAL A 105 4.78 -7.28 -2.02
C VAL A 105 5.09 -8.25 -3.16
N SER A 106 6.37 -8.52 -3.41
CA SER A 106 6.79 -9.44 -4.47
C SER A 106 6.25 -10.84 -4.27
N ALA A 107 6.22 -11.31 -3.02
CA ALA A 107 5.68 -12.63 -2.70
C ALA A 107 4.17 -12.72 -2.95
N ALA A 108 3.44 -11.61 -2.79
CA ALA A 108 1.99 -11.56 -2.96
C ALA A 108 1.56 -11.28 -4.41
N ALA A 109 2.44 -10.66 -5.21
CA ALA A 109 2.08 -10.23 -6.56
C ALA A 109 1.99 -11.41 -7.52
N ARG A 110 0.99 -11.36 -8.38
CA ARG A 110 0.76 -12.36 -9.44
C ARG A 110 0.45 -11.63 -10.75
N PRO A 111 0.65 -12.25 -11.93
CA PRO A 111 0.25 -11.64 -13.19
C PRO A 111 -1.22 -11.18 -13.14
N GLY A 112 -1.47 -9.97 -13.59
CA GLY A 112 -2.77 -9.33 -13.48
C GLY A 112 -2.96 -8.47 -12.24
N ALA A 113 -2.02 -8.48 -11.30
CA ALA A 113 -2.09 -7.62 -10.13
C ALA A 113 -1.73 -6.16 -10.47
N HIS A 114 -2.29 -5.24 -9.71
CA HIS A 114 -2.02 -3.81 -9.82
C HIS A 114 -1.49 -3.32 -8.47
N ILE A 115 -0.22 -2.92 -8.46
CA ILE A 115 0.47 -2.44 -7.26
C ILE A 115 0.49 -0.92 -7.29
N VAL A 116 -0.06 -0.28 -6.27
CA VAL A 116 -0.10 1.18 -6.16
C VAL A 116 0.80 1.62 -5.01
N CYS A 117 1.89 2.30 -5.34
CA CYS A 117 2.83 2.83 -4.35
C CYS A 117 2.42 4.28 -4.04
N MET A 118 2.02 4.55 -2.80
CA MET A 118 1.45 5.83 -2.40
C MET A 118 2.28 6.47 -1.30
N SER A 119 2.86 7.64 -1.60
CA SER A 119 3.67 8.42 -0.67
C SER A 119 3.84 9.83 -1.21
N ASN A 120 4.03 10.81 -0.31
CA ASN A 120 4.36 12.17 -0.74
C ASN A 120 5.86 12.43 -0.85
N GLY A 121 6.68 11.38 -0.78
CA GLY A 121 8.13 11.48 -0.89
C GLY A 121 8.69 10.41 -1.81
N GLY A 122 9.98 10.15 -1.69
CA GLY A 122 10.66 9.18 -2.54
C GLY A 122 10.34 7.73 -2.21
N PHE A 123 9.80 7.45 -1.06
CA PHE A 123 9.43 6.10 -0.59
C PHE A 123 10.60 5.10 -0.74
N GLY A 124 11.84 5.57 -0.47
CA GLY A 124 13.02 4.72 -0.58
C GLY A 124 13.25 4.11 -1.96
N GLY A 125 12.64 4.65 -3.01
CA GLY A 125 12.74 4.09 -4.35
C GLY A 125 11.97 2.79 -4.54
N VAL A 126 10.94 2.53 -3.72
CA VAL A 126 10.21 1.26 -3.73
C VAL A 126 9.61 0.93 -5.09
N HIS A 127 9.14 1.94 -5.83
CA HIS A 127 8.56 1.72 -7.16
C HIS A 127 9.60 1.05 -8.08
N ALA A 128 10.80 1.61 -8.16
CA ALA A 128 11.86 1.04 -9.00
C ALA A 128 12.34 -0.32 -8.48
N ARG A 129 12.42 -0.48 -7.15
CA ARG A 129 12.81 -1.75 -6.54
C ARG A 129 11.81 -2.85 -6.86
N LEU A 130 10.51 -2.55 -6.85
CA LEU A 130 9.48 -3.52 -7.19
C LEU A 130 9.54 -3.91 -8.66
N LEU A 131 9.71 -2.96 -9.56
CA LEU A 131 9.85 -3.26 -10.99
C LEU A 131 11.02 -4.20 -11.24
N GLN A 132 12.14 -4.00 -10.54
CA GLN A 132 13.30 -4.85 -10.67
C GLN A 132 13.08 -6.23 -10.04
N ALA A 133 12.47 -6.28 -8.86
CA ALA A 133 12.24 -7.55 -8.15
C ALA A 133 11.26 -8.46 -8.86
N LEU A 134 10.32 -7.90 -9.61
CA LEU A 134 9.26 -8.65 -10.29
C LEU A 134 9.66 -9.16 -11.68
N ARG A 135 10.82 -8.78 -12.15
CA ARG A 135 11.34 -9.22 -13.44
C ARG A 135 11.61 -10.72 -13.50
#